data_b6a2113a4fde5317449116a308b9f8e1
#
_entry.id   b6a2113a4fde5317449116a308b9f8e1
#
_cell.length_a   1.000
_cell.length_b   1.000
_cell.length_c   1.000
_cell.angle_alpha   90.00
_cell.angle_beta   90.00
_cell.angle_gamma   90.00
#
_symmetry.space_group_name_H-M   'P 1'
#
loop_
_entity.id
_entity.type
_entity.pdbx_description
1 polymer ?
#
loop_
_entity_poly.entity_id
_entity_poly.type
_entity_poly.pdbx_seq_one_letter_code
_entity_poly.pdbx_strand_id
1 'polypeptide(L)'
;MDEGIDMEEKSERELFAEKYNLKKPVDKNDRSADFYWHKQSEQWLIKHDACERIHAIEKMSNPEVNVITDDNETGTFMLIKIKHKDIEWQDVGEATPQNCVSKFYRSMAFKRGIDRCVLKLLKAYELFYSDSEIEPRGKTITKKDKSEQDLDNA
;
A
#
# COMPACT_ATOMS: atom_id res chain seq x y z
N MET A 1 -6.58 30.08 -24.06
CA MET A 1 -6.10 29.00 -24.43
C MET A 1 -4.99 28.42 -23.61
N ASP A 2 -4.14 29.14 -23.17
CA ASP A 2 -3.10 28.63 -22.39
C ASP A 2 -3.53 27.97 -21.15
N GLU A 3 -4.61 28.44 -20.58
CA GLU A 3 -5.12 27.82 -19.42
C GLU A 3 -5.50 26.41 -19.71
N GLY A 4 -6.03 26.17 -20.88
CA GLY A 4 -6.38 24.82 -21.24
C GLY A 4 -5.20 23.91 -21.18
N ILE A 5 -4.06 24.41 -21.60
CA ILE A 5 -2.86 23.62 -21.57
C ILE A 5 -2.47 23.27 -20.16
N ASP A 6 -2.51 24.25 -19.27
CA ASP A 6 -2.15 23.99 -17.89
C ASP A 6 -3.10 23.00 -17.26
N MET A 7 -4.38 23.15 -17.56
CA MET A 7 -5.34 22.26 -16.96
C MET A 7 -5.21 20.84 -17.46
N GLU A 8 -4.62 20.69 -18.64
CA GLU A 8 -4.47 19.35 -19.17
C GLU A 8 -3.27 18.63 -18.63
N GLU A 9 -2.40 19.34 -17.93
CA GLU A 9 -1.22 18.69 -17.40
C GLU A 9 -1.53 18.10 -16.04
N LYS A 10 -2.32 17.06 -16.06
CA LYS A 10 -2.59 16.33 -14.83
C LYS A 10 -1.43 15.42 -14.52
N SER A 11 -1.17 15.24 -13.24
CA SER A 11 -0.14 14.32 -12.82
C SER A 11 -0.55 12.89 -13.17
N GLU A 12 0.41 12.00 -13.19
CA GLU A 12 0.11 10.60 -13.43
C GLU A 12 -0.79 10.04 -12.34
N ARG A 13 -0.66 10.54 -11.11
CA ARG A 13 -1.54 10.10 -10.01
C ARG A 13 -2.97 10.50 -10.27
N GLU A 14 -3.18 11.71 -10.77
CA GLU A 14 -4.53 12.15 -11.06
C GLU A 14 -5.15 11.36 -12.20
N LEU A 15 -4.37 11.06 -13.24
CA LEU A 15 -4.84 10.23 -14.33
C LEU A 15 -5.19 8.83 -13.85
N PHE A 16 -4.36 8.28 -13.00
CA PHE A 16 -4.62 6.96 -12.42
C PHE A 16 -5.91 6.99 -11.61
N ALA A 17 -6.10 8.03 -10.82
CA ALA A 17 -7.30 8.17 -10.00
C ALA A 17 -8.54 8.25 -10.87
N GLU A 18 -8.46 9.00 -11.97
CA GLU A 18 -9.62 9.12 -12.85
C GLU A 18 -9.94 7.80 -13.52
N LYS A 19 -8.91 7.07 -13.90
CA LYS A 19 -9.13 5.79 -14.56
C LYS A 19 -9.91 4.81 -13.67
N TYR A 20 -9.65 4.83 -12.37
CA TYR A 20 -10.28 3.90 -11.44
C TYR A 20 -11.32 4.55 -10.57
N ASN A 21 -11.67 5.80 -10.87
CA ASN A 21 -12.70 6.53 -10.13
C ASN A 21 -12.37 6.59 -8.64
N LEU A 22 -11.13 6.89 -8.33
CA LEU A 22 -10.68 7.02 -6.96
C LEU A 22 -11.03 8.41 -6.42
N LYS A 23 -11.28 8.49 -5.13
CA LYS A 23 -11.52 9.76 -4.47
C LYS A 23 -10.19 10.48 -4.31
N LYS A 24 -10.10 11.68 -4.89
CA LYS A 24 -8.88 12.46 -4.81
C LYS A 24 -8.86 13.28 -3.53
N PRO A 25 -7.67 13.58 -3.01
CA PRO A 25 -7.59 14.39 -1.80
C PRO A 25 -7.94 15.84 -2.09
N VAL A 26 -8.65 16.49 -1.15
CA VAL A 26 -8.98 17.90 -1.25
C VAL A 26 -7.71 18.71 -1.07
N ASP A 27 -6.91 18.35 -0.08
CA ASP A 27 -5.55 18.85 0.02
C ASP A 27 -4.67 17.61 0.18
N LYS A 28 -3.38 17.78 0.01
CA LYS A 28 -2.55 16.60 -0.14
C LYS A 28 -2.52 15.69 1.09
N ASN A 29 -2.89 16.19 2.26
CA ASN A 29 -2.91 15.38 3.48
C ASN A 29 -4.29 14.81 3.80
N ASP A 30 -5.24 14.92 2.90
CA ASP A 30 -6.62 14.51 3.14
C ASP A 30 -6.73 13.00 3.22
N ARG A 31 -6.79 12.46 4.42
CA ARG A 31 -6.82 11.01 4.64
C ARG A 31 -8.19 10.39 4.36
N SER A 32 -9.19 11.20 4.04
CA SER A 32 -10.48 10.65 3.65
C SER A 32 -10.49 10.20 2.19
N ALA A 33 -9.47 10.59 1.43
CA ALA A 33 -9.36 10.22 0.02
C ALA A 33 -8.81 8.80 -0.13
N ASP A 34 -8.87 8.28 -1.35
CA ASP A 34 -8.32 6.96 -1.63
C ASP A 34 -6.80 6.97 -1.71
N PHE A 35 -6.22 8.13 -1.89
CA PHE A 35 -4.77 8.30 -1.80
C PHE A 35 -4.49 9.69 -1.23
N TYR A 36 -3.34 9.82 -0.59
CA TYR A 36 -3.00 11.07 0.09
C TYR A 36 -1.50 11.09 0.35
N TRP A 37 -0.99 12.29 0.65
CA TRP A 37 0.41 12.47 1.00
C TRP A 37 0.60 12.12 2.46
N HIS A 38 1.49 11.18 2.75
CA HIS A 38 1.81 10.79 4.12
C HIS A 38 3.07 11.52 4.54
N LYS A 39 2.88 12.46 5.46
CA LYS A 39 3.95 13.39 5.80
C LYS A 39 5.14 12.70 6.46
N GLN A 40 4.87 11.76 7.37
CA GLN A 40 5.94 11.11 8.10
C GLN A 40 6.84 10.27 7.20
N SER A 41 6.27 9.58 6.25
CA SER A 41 7.07 8.76 5.34
C SER A 41 7.46 9.51 4.08
N GLU A 42 6.89 10.69 3.87
CA GLU A 42 7.14 11.51 2.68
C GLU A 42 6.87 10.74 1.41
N GLN A 43 5.70 10.12 1.38
CA GLN A 43 5.29 9.32 0.24
C GLN A 43 3.81 9.51 -0.02
N TRP A 44 3.42 9.31 -1.27
CA TRP A 44 2.01 9.21 -1.61
C TRP A 44 1.56 7.80 -1.28
N LEU A 45 0.54 7.69 -0.45
CA LEU A 45 -0.02 6.39 -0.07
C LEU A 45 -1.34 6.18 -0.77
N ILE A 46 -1.58 4.94 -1.21
CA ILE A 46 -2.88 4.53 -1.70
C ILE A 46 -3.44 3.53 -0.70
N LYS A 47 -4.73 3.61 -0.44
CA LYS A 47 -5.34 2.74 0.54
C LYS A 47 -5.47 1.32 0.02
N HIS A 48 -5.32 0.36 0.92
CA HIS A 48 -5.50 -1.04 0.57
C HIS A 48 -6.87 -1.28 -0.05
N ASP A 49 -7.89 -0.64 0.50
CA ASP A 49 -9.25 -0.76 -0.01
C ASP A 49 -9.33 -0.34 -1.48
N ALA A 50 -8.61 0.72 -1.85
CA ALA A 50 -8.57 1.14 -3.24
C ALA A 50 -7.86 0.11 -4.10
N CYS A 51 -6.79 -0.50 -3.59
CA CYS A 51 -6.10 -1.56 -4.33
C CYS A 51 -7.03 -2.74 -4.57
N GLU A 52 -7.86 -3.10 -3.59
CA GLU A 52 -8.81 -4.19 -3.77
C GLU A 52 -9.84 -3.86 -4.84
N ARG A 53 -10.33 -2.62 -4.85
CA ARG A 53 -11.29 -2.22 -5.87
C ARG A 53 -10.66 -2.24 -7.26
N ILE A 54 -9.42 -1.80 -7.37
CA ILE A 54 -8.70 -1.82 -8.63
C ILE A 54 -8.49 -3.26 -9.10
N HIS A 55 -8.14 -4.14 -8.18
CA HIS A 55 -7.98 -5.56 -8.48
C HIS A 55 -9.26 -6.11 -9.13
N ALA A 56 -10.41 -5.75 -8.58
CA ALA A 56 -11.70 -6.20 -9.10
C ALA A 56 -12.01 -5.57 -10.46
N ILE A 57 -11.77 -4.27 -10.59
CA ILE A 57 -12.04 -3.55 -11.85
C ILE A 57 -11.22 -4.16 -12.98
N GLU A 58 -9.95 -4.46 -12.70
CA GLU A 58 -9.04 -5.00 -13.71
C GLU A 58 -9.24 -6.50 -13.91
N LYS A 59 -10.10 -7.12 -13.11
CA LYS A 59 -10.37 -8.56 -13.20
C LYS A 59 -9.10 -9.38 -13.08
N MET A 60 -8.26 -9.01 -12.14
CA MET A 60 -7.06 -9.76 -11.86
C MET A 60 -7.42 -11.09 -11.23
N SER A 61 -6.54 -12.07 -11.35
CA SER A 61 -6.80 -13.39 -10.79
C SER A 61 -6.82 -13.33 -9.26
N ASN A 62 -7.46 -14.33 -8.67
CA ASN A 62 -7.39 -14.49 -7.22
C ASN A 62 -5.95 -14.71 -6.82
N PRO A 63 -5.51 -14.12 -5.73
CA PRO A 63 -4.13 -14.29 -5.29
C PRO A 63 -3.84 -15.76 -4.96
N GLU A 64 -2.72 -16.26 -5.44
CA GLU A 64 -2.21 -17.54 -5.01
C GLU A 64 -1.24 -17.27 -3.87
N VAL A 65 -1.42 -17.95 -2.76
CA VAL A 65 -0.67 -17.68 -1.55
C VAL A 65 0.16 -18.89 -1.18
N ASN A 66 1.44 -18.66 -0.92
CA ASN A 66 2.32 -19.70 -0.43
C ASN A 66 2.99 -19.17 0.83
N VAL A 67 2.61 -19.72 1.98
CA VAL A 67 3.14 -19.26 3.26
C VAL A 67 4.54 -19.83 3.43
N ILE A 68 5.52 -18.95 3.62
CA ILE A 68 6.91 -19.35 3.79
C ILE A 68 7.20 -19.55 5.27
N THR A 69 6.82 -18.59 6.09
CA THR A 69 7.03 -18.62 7.54
C THR A 69 5.81 -18.02 8.21
N ASP A 70 5.42 -18.57 9.35
CA ASP A 70 4.26 -18.06 10.06
C ASP A 70 4.40 -18.43 11.53
N ASP A 71 5.02 -17.54 12.32
CA ASP A 71 5.11 -17.73 13.74
C ASP A 71 5.11 -16.38 14.46
N ASN A 72 4.92 -16.42 15.77
CA ASN A 72 4.76 -15.20 16.54
C ASN A 72 6.07 -14.47 16.80
N GLU A 73 7.19 -15.14 16.63
CA GLU A 73 8.48 -14.53 16.94
C GLU A 73 9.10 -13.87 15.74
N THR A 74 9.02 -14.51 14.58
CA THR A 74 9.62 -13.97 13.38
C THR A 74 8.59 -13.29 12.48
N GLY A 75 7.31 -13.59 12.68
CA GLY A 75 6.26 -12.98 11.86
C GLY A 75 5.81 -13.90 10.75
N THR A 76 5.12 -13.32 9.80
CA THR A 76 4.58 -14.06 8.67
C THR A 76 5.22 -13.54 7.38
N PHE A 77 5.70 -14.48 6.57
CA PHE A 77 6.22 -14.20 5.23
C PHE A 77 5.48 -15.10 4.27
N MET A 78 4.92 -14.52 3.24
CA MET A 78 4.19 -15.30 2.24
C MET A 78 4.46 -14.77 0.86
N LEU A 79 4.41 -15.68 -0.10
CA LEU A 79 4.60 -15.36 -1.50
C LEU A 79 3.21 -15.24 -2.12
N ILE A 80 2.94 -14.11 -2.74
CA ILE A 80 1.66 -13.82 -3.36
C ILE A 80 1.87 -13.73 -4.85
N LYS A 81 1.01 -14.41 -5.62
CA LYS A 81 1.08 -14.37 -7.07
C LYS A 81 -0.26 -13.97 -7.63
N ILE A 82 -0.27 -13.00 -8.53
CA ILE A 82 -1.48 -12.52 -9.18
C ILE A 82 -1.22 -12.44 -10.68
N LYS A 83 -2.22 -12.82 -11.47
CA LYS A 83 -2.16 -12.70 -12.92
C LYS A 83 -3.07 -11.59 -13.39
N HIS A 84 -2.61 -10.85 -14.37
CA HIS A 84 -3.41 -9.82 -15.03
C HIS A 84 -3.15 -9.91 -16.51
N LYS A 85 -4.18 -10.34 -17.24
CA LYS A 85 -4.05 -10.60 -18.67
C LYS A 85 -2.97 -11.67 -18.87
N ASP A 86 -1.94 -11.37 -19.64
CA ASP A 86 -0.87 -12.34 -19.90
C ASP A 86 0.31 -12.18 -18.95
N ILE A 87 0.20 -11.29 -17.97
CA ILE A 87 1.31 -10.99 -17.09
C ILE A 87 1.03 -11.56 -15.72
N GLU A 88 2.06 -12.15 -15.15
CA GLU A 88 1.99 -12.73 -13.81
C GLU A 88 3.05 -12.04 -12.97
N TRP A 89 2.69 -11.65 -11.77
CA TRP A 89 3.63 -11.01 -10.84
C TRP A 89 3.57 -11.72 -9.50
N GLN A 90 4.72 -11.87 -8.91
CA GLN A 90 4.86 -12.55 -7.65
C GLN A 90 5.66 -11.67 -6.72
N ASP A 91 5.19 -11.52 -5.50
CA ASP A 91 5.85 -10.65 -4.55
C ASP A 91 5.69 -11.23 -3.16
N VAL A 92 6.52 -10.79 -2.24
CA VAL A 92 6.48 -11.24 -0.86
C VAL A 92 5.67 -10.24 -0.05
N GLY A 93 4.74 -10.78 0.75
CA GLY A 93 4.11 -9.97 1.79
C GLY A 93 4.68 -10.40 3.11
N GLU A 94 5.05 -9.45 3.96
CA GLU A 94 5.59 -9.80 5.26
C GLU A 94 5.04 -8.87 6.32
N ALA A 95 4.93 -9.43 7.52
CA ALA A 95 4.58 -8.67 8.72
C ALA A 95 5.35 -9.29 9.86
N THR A 96 6.14 -8.48 10.54
CA THR A 96 7.04 -8.94 11.58
C THR A 96 6.83 -8.10 12.83
N PRO A 97 7.35 -8.54 13.98
CA PRO A 97 7.25 -7.71 15.17
C PRO A 97 7.87 -6.33 14.99
N GLN A 98 8.80 -6.18 14.06
CA GLN A 98 9.46 -4.91 13.83
C GLN A 98 8.63 -3.96 12.98
N ASN A 99 7.76 -4.47 12.12
CA ASN A 99 7.02 -3.62 11.19
C ASN A 99 5.52 -3.75 11.31
N CYS A 100 5.03 -4.38 12.37
CA CYS A 100 3.60 -4.56 12.57
C CYS A 100 3.32 -4.60 14.06
N VAL A 101 2.64 -3.57 14.59
CA VAL A 101 2.39 -3.51 16.03
C VAL A 101 1.28 -4.45 16.44
N SER A 102 0.34 -4.74 15.56
CA SER A 102 -0.70 -5.71 15.87
C SER A 102 -0.10 -7.10 15.72
N LYS A 103 -0.79 -8.09 16.28
CA LYS A 103 -0.33 -9.46 16.14
C LYS A 103 -1.03 -10.18 15.00
N PHE A 104 -1.72 -9.44 14.15
CA PHE A 104 -2.40 -10.02 13.00
C PHE A 104 -1.45 -10.07 11.82
N TYR A 105 -0.33 -10.75 12.01
CA TYR A 105 0.74 -10.80 11.01
C TYR A 105 0.26 -11.38 9.70
N ARG A 106 -0.52 -12.44 9.76
CA ARG A 106 -0.96 -13.12 8.54
C ARG A 106 -1.81 -12.19 7.68
N SER A 107 -2.76 -11.51 8.31
CA SER A 107 -3.63 -10.59 7.61
C SER A 107 -2.84 -9.44 6.99
N MET A 108 -1.91 -8.89 7.75
CA MET A 108 -1.14 -7.75 7.28
C MET A 108 -0.18 -8.17 6.17
N ALA A 109 0.46 -9.34 6.30
CA ALA A 109 1.35 -9.85 5.27
C ALA A 109 0.58 -10.04 3.96
N PHE A 110 -0.62 -10.59 4.05
CA PHE A 110 -1.46 -10.82 2.88
C PHE A 110 -1.81 -9.51 2.19
N LYS A 111 -2.25 -8.52 2.96
CA LYS A 111 -2.60 -7.21 2.40
C LYS A 111 -1.41 -6.57 1.70
N ARG A 112 -0.26 -6.59 2.35
CA ARG A 112 0.95 -6.00 1.78
C ARG A 112 1.36 -6.69 0.49
N GLY A 113 1.27 -8.02 0.48
CA GLY A 113 1.64 -8.78 -0.71
C GLY A 113 0.70 -8.50 -1.88
N ILE A 114 -0.61 -8.43 -1.62
CA ILE A 114 -1.58 -8.14 -2.66
C ILE A 114 -1.35 -6.75 -3.22
N ASP A 115 -1.20 -5.77 -2.35
CA ASP A 115 -1.05 -4.39 -2.80
C ASP A 115 0.21 -4.22 -3.64
N ARG A 116 1.30 -4.87 -3.24
CA ARG A 116 2.53 -4.83 -4.02
C ARG A 116 2.33 -5.42 -5.41
N CYS A 117 1.63 -6.56 -5.48
CA CYS A 117 1.36 -7.18 -6.77
C CYS A 117 0.50 -6.29 -7.66
N VAL A 118 -0.57 -5.73 -7.10
CA VAL A 118 -1.47 -4.88 -7.88
C VAL A 118 -0.71 -3.67 -8.42
N LEU A 119 0.04 -3.01 -7.56
CA LEU A 119 0.77 -1.81 -7.98
C LEU A 119 1.84 -2.14 -9.01
N LYS A 120 2.50 -3.28 -8.87
CA LYS A 120 3.52 -3.69 -9.84
C LYS A 120 2.90 -4.04 -11.17
N LEU A 121 1.80 -4.79 -11.17
CA LEU A 121 1.14 -5.19 -12.41
C LEU A 121 0.65 -4.00 -13.20
N LEU A 122 0.26 -2.93 -12.53
CA LEU A 122 -0.22 -1.73 -13.19
C LEU A 122 0.88 -0.70 -13.39
N LYS A 123 2.10 -1.02 -13.00
CA LYS A 123 3.24 -0.12 -13.09
C LYS A 123 2.98 1.17 -12.32
N ALA A 124 2.29 1.06 -11.21
CA ALA A 124 1.93 2.20 -10.38
C ALA A 124 2.80 2.29 -9.12
N TYR A 125 3.79 1.41 -8.99
CA TYR A 125 4.60 1.36 -7.78
C TYR A 125 5.48 2.60 -7.62
N GLU A 126 5.65 3.40 -8.67
CA GLU A 126 6.38 4.66 -8.56
C GLU A 126 5.46 5.81 -8.20
N LEU A 127 4.15 5.59 -8.32
CA LEU A 127 3.18 6.63 -8.01
C LEU A 127 2.74 6.57 -6.56
N PHE A 128 2.62 5.37 -6.03
CA PHE A 128 2.06 5.15 -4.71
C PHE A 128 2.79 4.06 -3.96
N TYR A 129 2.76 4.20 -2.65
CA TYR A 129 3.10 3.15 -1.71
C TYR A 129 1.80 2.76 -1.02
N SER A 130 1.60 1.52 -0.67
CA SER A 130 0.34 1.13 -0.04
C SER A 130 0.31 1.54 1.42
N ASP A 131 -0.85 1.96 1.90
CA ASP A 131 -0.99 2.30 3.30
C ASP A 131 -0.88 1.06 4.18
N SER A 132 -1.02 -0.14 3.63
CA SER A 132 -0.80 -1.36 4.38
C SER A 132 0.66 -1.52 4.79
N GLU A 133 1.57 -0.80 4.14
CA GLU A 133 2.98 -0.82 4.51
C GLU A 133 3.26 0.04 5.74
N ILE A 134 2.29 0.86 6.13
CA ILE A 134 2.40 1.75 7.27
C ILE A 134 1.60 1.13 8.40
N GLU A 135 1.99 1.39 9.64
CA GLU A 135 1.30 0.83 10.78
C GLU A 135 -0.18 1.17 10.77
N PRO A 136 -1.04 0.22 11.14
CA PRO A 136 -2.49 0.42 11.05
C PRO A 136 -3.02 1.62 11.82
N ARG A 137 -2.28 2.10 12.80
CA ARG A 137 -2.73 3.26 13.56
C ARG A 137 -2.45 4.57 12.83
N GLY A 138 -2.03 4.50 11.57
CA GLY A 138 -1.72 5.68 10.81
C GLY A 138 -0.46 6.34 11.26
N LYS A 139 0.38 5.60 11.96
CA LYS A 139 1.59 6.12 12.54
C LYS A 139 2.68 5.10 12.31
N THR A 140 3.72 5.54 11.61
CA THR A 140 4.86 4.66 11.42
C THR A 140 5.62 4.55 12.73
N ILE A 141 6.23 3.41 12.95
CA ILE A 141 7.11 3.25 14.08
C ILE A 141 8.47 3.75 13.64
N THR A 142 8.76 4.98 13.99
CA THR A 142 10.02 5.59 13.66
C THR A 142 11.04 5.19 14.69
N LYS A 143 12.30 5.48 14.40
CA LYS A 143 13.35 5.24 15.38
C LYS A 143 13.11 6.05 16.64
N LYS A 144 12.58 7.26 16.47
CA LYS A 144 12.29 8.09 17.62
C LYS A 144 11.23 7.46 18.49
N ASP A 145 10.16 6.97 17.88
CA ASP A 145 9.10 6.33 18.65
C ASP A 145 9.62 5.13 19.41
N LYS A 146 10.45 4.32 18.76
CA LYS A 146 11.02 3.16 19.41
C LYS A 146 11.92 3.56 20.55
N SER A 147 12.71 4.60 20.38
CA SER A 147 13.59 5.05 21.43
C SER A 147 12.81 5.53 22.63
N GLU A 148 11.73 6.26 22.39
CA GLU A 148 10.90 6.73 23.48
C GLU A 148 10.24 5.58 24.21
N GLN A 149 9.78 4.59 23.46
CA GLN A 149 9.18 3.43 24.08
C GLN A 149 10.20 2.66 24.90
N ASP A 150 11.39 2.52 24.38
CA ASP A 150 12.44 1.82 25.10
C ASP A 150 12.78 2.55 26.41
N LEU A 151 12.83 3.84 26.35
CA LEU A 151 13.11 4.62 27.55
C LEU A 151 12.00 4.49 28.56
N ASP A 152 10.76 4.52 28.09
CA ASP A 152 9.62 4.38 28.98
C ASP A 152 9.57 3.03 29.62
N ASN A 153 10.02 2.01 28.91
CA ASN A 153 9.96 0.65 29.40
C ASN A 153 11.20 0.25 30.16
N ALA A 154 12.20 1.07 30.14
CA ALA A 154 13.42 0.80 30.88
C ALA A 154 13.27 1.20 32.36
#